data_7ba615d2fc104407cb6052621d9493d5
#
_entry.id   7ba615d2fc104407cb6052621d9493d5
#
_cell.length_a   1.000
_cell.length_b   1.000
_cell.length_c   1.000
_cell.angle_alpha   90.00
_cell.angle_beta   90.00
_cell.angle_gamma   90.00
#
_symmetry.space_group_name_H-M   'P 1'
#
loop_
_entity.id
_entity.type
_entity.pdbx_description
1 polymer ?
#
loop_
_entity_poly.entity_id
_entity_poly.type
_entity_poly.pdbx_seq_one_letter_code
_entity_poly.pdbx_strand_id
1 'polypeptide(L)'
;MSNGINEQLLEEVREVNLAYLVLAQHMIRADKAQAMYRLGVSEEVAEVIDQLTPSQLMKIAGANQLICRFRFDDDIVWNLLTSHSRSKPAGTGAVAGLHANIVIAGQIADVV
;
A
#
# COMPACT_ATOMS: atom_id res chain seq x y z
N MET A 1 -15.24 26.76 -0.07
CA MET A 1 -13.84 26.75 -0.27
C MET A 1 -13.17 25.59 0.35
N SER A 2 -13.14 25.49 1.67
CA SER A 2 -12.57 24.31 2.28
C SER A 2 -13.34 23.06 1.86
N ASN A 3 -14.63 23.18 1.55
CA ASN A 3 -15.43 22.04 1.13
C ASN A 3 -14.98 21.45 -0.21
N GLY A 4 -14.56 22.31 -1.14
CA GLY A 4 -14.09 21.81 -2.42
C GLY A 4 -12.82 21.01 -2.31
N ILE A 5 -11.90 21.47 -1.46
CA ILE A 5 -10.65 20.75 -1.20
C ILE A 5 -10.94 19.43 -0.52
N ASN A 6 -11.82 19.44 0.48
CA ASN A 6 -12.18 18.23 1.19
C ASN A 6 -12.86 17.21 0.27
N GLU A 7 -13.74 17.67 -0.59
CA GLU A 7 -14.39 16.77 -1.55
C GLU A 7 -13.38 16.16 -2.50
N GLN A 8 -12.43 16.95 -2.96
CA GLN A 8 -11.39 16.46 -3.85
C GLN A 8 -10.51 15.42 -3.14
N LEU A 9 -10.12 15.69 -1.90
CA LEU A 9 -9.30 14.75 -1.14
C LEU A 9 -10.06 13.45 -0.87
N LEU A 10 -11.35 13.54 -0.56
CA LEU A 10 -12.16 12.35 -0.36
C LEU A 10 -12.29 11.54 -1.64
N GLU A 11 -12.36 12.21 -2.78
CA GLU A 11 -12.39 11.52 -4.07
C GLU A 11 -11.08 10.78 -4.30
N GLU A 12 -9.96 11.40 -3.97
CA GLU A 12 -8.66 10.77 -4.09
C GLU A 12 -8.52 9.59 -3.15
N VAL A 13 -9.04 9.71 -1.93
CA VAL A 13 -9.06 8.61 -0.98
C VAL A 13 -9.85 7.43 -1.55
N ARG A 14 -11.00 7.72 -2.14
CA ARG A 14 -11.83 6.68 -2.74
C ARG A 14 -11.09 5.98 -3.87
N GLU A 15 -10.42 6.71 -4.71
CA GLU A 15 -9.67 6.13 -5.82
C GLU A 15 -8.56 5.21 -5.33
N VAL A 16 -7.81 5.65 -4.31
CA VAL A 16 -6.75 4.83 -3.75
C VAL A 16 -7.33 3.59 -3.09
N ASN A 17 -8.41 3.74 -2.33
CA ASN A 17 -9.05 2.60 -1.69
C ASN A 17 -9.53 1.57 -2.70
N LEU A 18 -10.15 2.04 -3.78
CA LEU A 18 -10.64 1.13 -4.81
C LEU A 18 -9.50 0.40 -5.49
N ALA A 19 -8.45 1.13 -5.86
CA ALA A 19 -7.29 0.54 -6.49
C ALA A 19 -6.63 -0.51 -5.58
N TYR A 20 -6.52 -0.20 -4.30
CA TYR A 20 -5.96 -1.13 -3.33
C TYR A 20 -6.79 -2.40 -3.21
N LEU A 21 -8.10 -2.26 -3.10
CA LEU A 21 -8.99 -3.42 -2.97
C LEU A 21 -8.97 -4.30 -4.21
N VAL A 22 -8.97 -3.68 -5.39
CA VAL A 22 -8.90 -4.43 -6.64
C VAL A 22 -7.59 -5.18 -6.74
N LEU A 23 -6.49 -4.51 -6.40
CA LEU A 23 -5.18 -5.16 -6.40
C LEU A 23 -5.14 -6.31 -5.40
N ALA A 24 -5.64 -6.08 -4.19
CA ALA A 24 -5.68 -7.12 -3.17
C ALA A 24 -6.46 -8.34 -3.65
N GLN A 25 -7.60 -8.12 -4.29
CA GLN A 25 -8.41 -9.19 -4.82
C GLN A 25 -7.67 -9.97 -5.92
N HIS A 26 -6.98 -9.27 -6.80
CA HIS A 26 -6.16 -9.90 -7.82
C HIS A 26 -5.03 -10.73 -7.23
N MET A 27 -4.37 -10.19 -6.22
CA MET A 27 -3.28 -10.90 -5.57
C MET A 27 -3.76 -12.18 -4.90
N ILE A 28 -4.89 -12.09 -4.20
CA ILE A 28 -5.46 -13.25 -3.51
C ILE A 28 -5.84 -14.34 -4.51
N ARG A 29 -6.41 -13.96 -5.62
CA ARG A 29 -6.80 -14.92 -6.65
C ARG A 29 -5.60 -15.53 -7.37
N ALA A 30 -4.51 -14.79 -7.45
CA ALA A 30 -3.29 -15.31 -8.06
C ALA A 30 -2.55 -16.28 -7.15
N ASP A 31 -2.40 -15.91 -5.88
CA ASP A 31 -1.72 -16.75 -4.89
C ASP A 31 -2.13 -16.27 -3.50
N LYS A 32 -3.09 -16.97 -2.93
CA LYS A 32 -3.68 -16.56 -1.65
C LYS A 32 -2.65 -16.51 -0.53
N ALA A 33 -1.79 -17.51 -0.43
CA ALA A 33 -0.82 -17.57 0.65
C ALA A 33 0.16 -16.40 0.59
N GLN A 34 0.67 -16.12 -0.59
CA GLN A 34 1.56 -14.98 -0.77
C GLN A 34 0.84 -13.67 -0.54
N ALA A 35 -0.39 -13.57 -1.01
CA ALA A 35 -1.17 -12.35 -0.84
C ALA A 35 -1.39 -12.04 0.63
N MET A 36 -1.70 -13.06 1.43
CA MET A 36 -1.87 -12.88 2.87
C MET A 36 -0.62 -12.31 3.52
N TYR A 37 0.53 -12.82 3.13
CA TYR A 37 1.80 -12.33 3.65
C TYR A 37 2.04 -10.88 3.23
N ARG A 38 1.83 -10.59 1.96
CA ARG A 38 2.10 -9.27 1.40
C ARG A 38 1.15 -8.21 1.90
N LEU A 39 -0.12 -8.57 1.99
CA LEU A 39 -1.14 -7.65 2.46
C LEU A 39 -1.17 -7.55 3.98
N GLY A 40 -0.61 -8.55 4.65
CA GLY A 40 -0.67 -8.59 6.10
C GLY A 40 -2.06 -8.87 6.62
N VAL A 41 -2.79 -9.74 5.95
CA VAL A 41 -4.17 -10.07 6.34
C VAL A 41 -4.28 -11.54 6.67
N SER A 42 -5.29 -11.88 7.48
CA SER A 42 -5.58 -13.25 7.84
C SER A 42 -6.27 -13.97 6.69
N GLU A 43 -6.35 -15.29 6.78
CA GLU A 43 -7.05 -16.08 5.79
C GLU A 43 -8.52 -15.69 5.71
N GLU A 44 -9.14 -15.43 6.86
CA GLU A 44 -10.54 -15.03 6.88
C GLU A 44 -10.76 -13.73 6.12
N VAL A 45 -9.89 -12.76 6.34
CA VAL A 45 -9.98 -11.47 5.63
C VAL A 45 -9.73 -11.66 4.15
N ALA A 46 -8.76 -12.51 3.79
CA ALA A 46 -8.47 -12.77 2.39
C ALA A 46 -9.68 -13.38 1.68
N GLU A 47 -10.37 -14.29 2.34
CA GLU A 47 -11.56 -14.90 1.75
C GLU A 47 -12.67 -13.89 1.55
N VAL A 48 -12.86 -12.98 2.51
CA VAL A 48 -13.85 -11.93 2.38
C VAL A 48 -13.52 -11.03 1.19
N ILE A 49 -12.27 -10.62 1.07
CA ILE A 49 -11.85 -9.76 -0.03
C ILE A 49 -12.08 -10.45 -1.37
N ASP A 50 -11.75 -11.74 -1.45
CA ASP A 50 -11.93 -12.49 -2.68
C ASP A 50 -13.39 -12.50 -3.14
N GLN A 51 -14.30 -12.54 -2.21
CA GLN A 51 -15.73 -12.67 -2.51
C GLN A 51 -16.44 -11.33 -2.70
N LEU A 52 -15.75 -10.21 -2.52
CA LEU A 52 -16.40 -8.91 -2.67
C LEU A 52 -16.82 -8.68 -4.12
N THR A 53 -18.05 -8.26 -4.29
CA THR A 53 -18.57 -7.88 -5.60
C THR A 53 -18.08 -6.47 -5.95
N PRO A 54 -18.14 -6.08 -7.24
CA PRO A 54 -17.77 -4.71 -7.61
C PRO A 54 -18.56 -3.66 -6.84
N SER A 55 -19.84 -3.90 -6.60
CA SER A 55 -20.67 -2.97 -5.85
C SER A 55 -20.17 -2.84 -4.41
N GLN A 56 -19.80 -3.96 -3.79
CA GLN A 56 -19.27 -3.95 -2.45
C GLN A 56 -17.90 -3.27 -2.38
N LEU A 57 -17.05 -3.50 -3.38
CA LEU A 57 -15.76 -2.84 -3.47
C LEU A 57 -15.93 -1.32 -3.50
N MET A 58 -16.85 -0.86 -4.32
CA MET A 58 -17.08 0.58 -4.42
C MET A 58 -17.63 1.16 -3.14
N LYS A 59 -18.50 0.42 -2.47
CA LYS A 59 -19.08 0.87 -1.22
C LYS A 59 -18.01 0.98 -0.13
N ILE A 60 -17.13 0.00 -0.04
CA ILE A 60 -16.05 0.03 0.94
C ILE A 60 -15.06 1.14 0.60
N ALA A 61 -14.73 1.27 -0.68
CA ALA A 61 -13.81 2.32 -1.11
C ALA A 61 -14.32 3.72 -0.80
N GLY A 62 -15.64 3.87 -0.71
CA GLY A 62 -16.24 5.16 -0.41
C GLY A 62 -16.15 5.58 1.05
N ALA A 63 -15.49 4.81 1.90
CA ALA A 63 -15.27 5.20 3.28
C ALA A 63 -14.39 6.45 3.31
N ASN A 64 -14.54 7.23 4.39
CA ASN A 64 -13.79 8.49 4.50
C ASN A 64 -12.35 8.31 4.97
N GLN A 65 -11.88 7.08 5.06
CA GLN A 65 -10.55 6.77 5.55
C GLN A 65 -9.82 5.92 4.53
N LEU A 66 -8.50 6.05 4.50
CA LEU A 66 -7.68 5.15 3.70
C LEU A 66 -7.73 3.76 4.30
N ILE A 67 -7.96 2.76 3.47
CA ILE A 67 -8.02 1.37 3.89
C ILE A 67 -6.61 0.84 4.11
N CYS A 68 -5.68 1.19 3.23
CA CYS A 68 -4.28 0.83 3.42
C CYS A 68 -3.59 1.90 4.27
N ARG A 69 -2.53 1.51 4.95
CA ARG A 69 -1.79 2.44 5.80
C ARG A 69 -0.32 2.05 5.84
N PHE A 70 0.51 2.97 6.28
CA PHE A 70 1.92 2.71 6.44
C PHE A 70 2.18 1.62 7.47
N ARG A 71 3.14 0.77 7.19
CA ARG A 71 3.56 -0.28 8.10
C ARG A 71 4.80 0.15 8.86
N PHE A 72 4.62 1.12 9.75
CA PHE A 72 5.75 1.63 10.51
C PHE A 72 6.32 0.61 11.48
N ASP A 73 5.54 -0.35 11.88
CA ASP A 73 5.97 -1.43 12.76
C ASP A 73 6.65 -2.57 11.99
N ASP A 74 6.68 -2.50 10.68
CA ASP A 74 7.39 -3.47 9.87
C ASP A 74 8.86 -3.08 9.82
N ASP A 75 9.73 -3.99 10.27
CA ASP A 75 11.17 -3.71 10.35
C ASP A 75 11.77 -3.36 9.00
N ILE A 76 11.31 -4.02 7.96
CA ILE A 76 11.83 -3.78 6.62
C ILE A 76 11.50 -2.36 6.17
N VAL A 77 10.24 -1.96 6.33
CA VAL A 77 9.81 -0.63 5.96
C VAL A 77 10.50 0.42 6.81
N TRP A 78 10.58 0.17 8.10
CA TRP A 78 11.25 1.10 9.01
C TRP A 78 12.73 1.27 8.66
N ASN A 79 13.40 0.16 8.37
CA ASN A 79 14.80 0.21 7.99
C ASN A 79 15.02 0.97 6.69
N LEU A 80 14.14 0.79 5.72
CA LEU A 80 14.22 1.53 4.47
C LEU A 80 14.06 3.04 4.70
N LEU A 81 13.10 3.41 5.54
CA LEU A 81 12.86 4.81 5.83
C LEU A 81 14.02 5.44 6.59
N THR A 82 14.58 4.74 7.55
CA THR A 82 15.68 5.27 8.35
C THR A 82 17.02 5.22 7.64
N SER A 83 17.25 4.24 6.77
CA SER A 83 18.51 4.15 6.04
C SER A 83 18.68 5.30 5.06
N HIS A 84 17.60 5.88 4.59
CA HIS A 84 17.67 7.09 3.79
C HIS A 84 18.33 8.23 4.54
N SER A 85 17.96 8.40 5.81
CA SER A 85 18.53 9.43 6.64
C SER A 85 19.98 9.15 6.97
N ARG A 86 20.34 7.90 7.10
CA ARG A 86 21.69 7.51 7.48
C ARG A 86 22.67 7.48 6.34
N SER A 87 22.21 7.09 5.20
CA SER A 87 23.08 7.10 4.04
C SER A 87 23.11 8.47 3.46
N LYS A 88 23.70 9.32 4.18
CA LYS A 88 23.82 10.65 3.78
C LYS A 88 25.20 11.03 3.52
N PRO A 89 25.93 10.34 2.81
CA PRO A 89 27.21 10.86 2.42
C PRO A 89 26.92 11.92 1.44
N ALA A 90 27.78 12.70 1.23
CA ALA A 90 27.67 13.72 0.30
C ALA A 90 27.62 13.14 -1.09
N GLY A 91 26.91 13.78 -1.92
CA GLY A 91 27.03 13.59 -3.34
C GLY A 91 26.30 12.39 -3.91
N THR A 92 26.90 11.79 -4.89
CA THR A 92 26.27 10.73 -5.67
C THR A 92 25.96 9.49 -4.87
N GLY A 93 26.68 9.26 -3.79
CA GLY A 93 26.43 8.11 -2.94
C GLY A 93 25.05 8.15 -2.31
N ALA A 94 24.62 9.34 -1.90
CA ALA A 94 23.29 9.47 -1.30
C ALA A 94 22.19 9.19 -2.30
N VAL A 95 22.38 9.66 -3.54
CA VAL A 95 21.39 9.44 -4.59
C VAL A 95 21.35 7.97 -4.94
N ALA A 96 22.49 7.32 -5.04
CA ALA A 96 22.53 5.90 -5.35
C ALA A 96 21.87 5.09 -4.23
N GLY A 97 22.11 5.44 -2.98
CA GLY A 97 21.48 4.76 -1.86
C GLY A 97 19.98 4.94 -1.86
N LEU A 98 19.53 6.14 -2.17
CA LEU A 98 18.11 6.42 -2.25
C LEU A 98 17.47 5.61 -3.37
N HIS A 99 18.11 5.55 -4.52
CA HIS A 99 17.62 4.76 -5.64
C HIS A 99 17.52 3.28 -5.29
N ALA A 100 18.56 2.75 -4.67
CA ALA A 100 18.55 1.36 -4.28
C ALA A 100 17.42 1.06 -3.30
N ASN A 101 17.22 1.93 -2.36
CA ASN A 101 16.16 1.74 -1.37
C ASN A 101 14.77 1.81 -2.00
N ILE A 102 14.60 2.69 -2.97
CA ILE A 102 13.33 2.78 -3.68
C ILE A 102 13.07 1.51 -4.49
N VAL A 103 14.11 1.00 -5.15
CA VAL A 103 13.98 -0.24 -5.92
C VAL A 103 13.62 -1.40 -4.99
N ILE A 104 14.30 -1.52 -3.86
CA ILE A 104 14.02 -2.57 -2.90
C ILE A 104 12.59 -2.44 -2.36
N ALA A 105 12.16 -1.24 -2.06
CA ALA A 105 10.79 -1.02 -1.61
C ALA A 105 9.79 -1.40 -2.70
N GLY A 106 10.07 -1.07 -3.94
CA GLY A 106 9.24 -1.46 -5.06
C GLY A 106 9.20 -2.96 -5.24
N GLN A 107 10.32 -3.63 -5.08
CA GLN A 107 10.38 -5.08 -5.14
C GLN A 107 9.64 -5.73 -3.98
N ILE A 108 9.75 -5.18 -2.82
CA ILE A 108 9.01 -5.67 -1.68
C ILE A 108 7.50 -5.47 -1.90
N ALA A 109 7.13 -4.40 -2.53
CA ALA A 109 5.74 -4.14 -2.85
C ALA A 109 5.24 -5.01 -4.00
N ASP A 110 6.11 -5.39 -4.92
CA ASP A 110 5.77 -6.22 -6.06
C ASP A 110 5.89 -7.69 -5.78
N VAL A 111 6.91 -8.04 -5.12
CA VAL A 111 7.16 -9.36 -4.68
C VAL A 111 6.33 -9.65 -3.53
N VAL A 112 6.02 -8.71 -3.07
CA VAL A 112 5.17 -8.69 -2.05
C VAL A 112 3.83 -8.74 -2.62
#